data_b3d3bce30b51f30de97ca499dadf67ba
#
_entry.id   b3d3bce30b51f30de97ca499dadf67ba
#
_cell.length_a   1.000
_cell.length_b   1.000
_cell.length_c   1.000
_cell.angle_alpha   90.00
_cell.angle_beta   90.00
_cell.angle_gamma   90.00
#
_symmetry.space_group_name_H-M   'P 1'
#
loop_
_entity.id
_entity.type
_entity.pdbx_description
1 polymer ?
#
loop_
_entity_poly.entity_id
_entity_poly.type
_entity_poly.pdbx_seq_one_letter_code
_entity_poly.pdbx_strand_id
1 'polypeptide(L)'
;MEQQSYWVQTTDQQRLYVKTWGNANNPVLVLVHGYPDNQEVWEPVIGHLVQDYYIVTYDVRGAGMSSVPRRTRAYALPQLSLDLESVVNSVIPQRSFHLVAHDWGSIQSWESATEPKFRERMLSFTTISGPCLDHAAFWMREQFVQHKHQFFKQLTKSWYIAAFQLPFLAPTVWQFFSPKQWSKILSRLEGRTDLPLNHHIVADGKYGVALYRANFIPRLTKPRERFAICPVQAIVLEQDQFVSPALIDEMPKWVEDFQRVNVNANHWAILSQPEVIAKEIKRFV
;
A
#
# COMPACT_ATOMS: atom_id res chain seq x y z
N MET A 1 11.92 -21.49 6.80
CA MET A 1 12.26 -20.14 6.33
C MET A 1 12.95 -19.41 7.47
N GLU A 2 14.10 -18.84 7.21
CA GLU A 2 14.77 -18.02 8.22
C GLU A 2 14.01 -16.69 8.32
N GLN A 3 13.49 -16.39 9.50
CA GLN A 3 12.71 -15.21 9.80
C GLN A 3 13.29 -14.53 11.03
N GLN A 4 13.45 -13.22 10.95
CA GLN A 4 13.86 -12.39 12.09
C GLN A 4 12.87 -11.25 12.27
N SER A 5 12.76 -10.72 13.49
CA SER A 5 11.90 -9.59 13.79
C SER A 5 12.65 -8.50 14.56
N TYR A 6 12.27 -7.26 14.29
CA TYR A 6 12.91 -6.07 14.83
C TYR A 6 11.87 -5.04 15.26
N TRP A 7 12.31 -4.16 16.15
CA TRP A 7 11.59 -2.93 16.44
C TRP A 7 12.42 -1.76 15.92
N VAL A 8 11.84 -0.99 15.01
CA VAL A 8 12.46 0.20 14.45
C VAL A 8 11.79 1.44 15.04
N GLN A 9 12.59 2.37 15.57
CA GLN A 9 12.12 3.64 16.07
C GLN A 9 12.08 4.67 14.95
N THR A 10 10.95 5.35 14.80
CA THR A 10 10.74 6.39 13.79
C THR A 10 11.21 7.76 14.29
N THR A 11 11.30 8.73 13.37
CA THR A 11 11.71 10.11 13.65
C THR A 11 10.81 10.83 14.67
N ASP A 12 9.53 10.41 14.78
CA ASP A 12 8.56 10.94 15.74
C ASP A 12 8.31 10.02 16.94
N GLN A 13 9.29 9.15 17.25
CA GLN A 13 9.31 8.26 18.44
C GLN A 13 8.24 7.16 18.42
N GLN A 14 7.64 6.83 17.27
CA GLN A 14 6.82 5.63 17.14
C GLN A 14 7.73 4.40 16.96
N ARG A 15 7.20 3.22 17.24
CA ARG A 15 7.90 1.95 17.04
C ARG A 15 7.17 1.15 15.98
N LEU A 16 7.89 0.72 14.95
CA LEU A 16 7.37 -0.14 13.90
C LEU A 16 7.89 -1.56 14.08
N TYR A 17 6.98 -2.52 13.95
CA TYR A 17 7.33 -3.92 13.98
C TYR A 17 7.69 -4.40 12.58
N VAL A 18 8.92 -4.88 12.42
CA VAL A 18 9.51 -5.26 11.15
C VAL A 18 9.85 -6.75 11.18
N LYS A 19 9.58 -7.46 10.10
CA LYS A 19 10.03 -8.84 9.87
C LYS A 19 10.95 -8.89 8.66
N THR A 20 11.93 -9.78 8.68
CA THR A 20 12.77 -10.10 7.52
C THR A 20 12.74 -11.59 7.22
N TRP A 21 12.89 -11.94 5.94
CA TRP A 21 12.74 -13.29 5.44
C TRP A 21 13.82 -13.59 4.40
N GLY A 22 14.33 -14.83 4.39
CA GLY A 22 15.27 -15.30 3.38
C GLY A 22 16.73 -14.95 3.65
N ASN A 23 17.56 -15.16 2.63
CA ASN A 23 19.01 -14.96 2.74
C ASN A 23 19.37 -13.48 2.62
N ALA A 24 20.06 -12.94 3.62
CA ALA A 24 20.48 -11.54 3.66
C ALA A 24 21.41 -11.12 2.51
N ASN A 25 22.03 -12.04 1.79
CA ASN A 25 22.89 -11.73 0.65
C ASN A 25 22.10 -11.52 -0.67
N ASN A 26 20.83 -11.93 -0.72
CA ASN A 26 19.99 -11.80 -1.90
C ASN A 26 19.58 -10.34 -2.15
N PRO A 27 19.14 -9.98 -3.37
CA PRO A 27 18.52 -8.68 -3.66
C PRO A 27 17.36 -8.38 -2.71
N VAL A 28 17.20 -7.11 -2.35
CA VAL A 28 16.23 -6.72 -1.32
C VAL A 28 14.89 -6.35 -1.92
N LEU A 29 13.81 -6.94 -1.38
CA LEU A 29 12.43 -6.49 -1.57
C LEU A 29 11.90 -5.89 -0.27
N VAL A 30 11.34 -4.69 -0.33
CA VAL A 30 10.58 -4.09 0.77
C VAL A 30 9.10 -4.13 0.41
N LEU A 31 8.29 -4.85 1.21
CA LEU A 31 6.86 -5.03 0.95
C LEU A 31 6.04 -4.19 1.94
N VAL A 32 5.14 -3.34 1.43
CA VAL A 32 4.32 -2.43 2.25
C VAL A 32 2.84 -2.78 2.08
N HIS A 33 2.20 -3.16 3.19
CA HIS A 33 0.79 -3.52 3.22
C HIS A 33 -0.15 -2.32 3.20
N GLY A 34 -1.42 -2.58 2.86
CA GLY A 34 -2.48 -1.59 2.82
C GLY A 34 -3.45 -1.64 3.99
N TYR A 35 -4.63 -1.11 3.77
CA TYR A 35 -5.72 -1.01 4.74
C TYR A 35 -6.86 -1.97 4.33
N PRO A 36 -7.47 -2.68 5.26
CA PRO A 36 -7.25 -2.68 6.72
C PRO A 36 -6.32 -3.80 7.20
N ASP A 37 -5.28 -4.06 6.47
CA ASP A 37 -4.37 -5.18 6.70
C ASP A 37 -3.17 -4.81 7.58
N ASN A 38 -2.32 -5.79 7.82
CA ASN A 38 -0.98 -5.69 8.39
C ASN A 38 0.01 -6.50 7.54
N GLN A 39 1.29 -6.56 7.92
CA GLN A 39 2.32 -7.21 7.10
C GLN A 39 2.07 -8.70 6.81
N GLU A 40 1.23 -9.41 7.59
CA GLU A 40 0.91 -10.82 7.39
C GLU A 40 0.18 -11.07 6.06
N VAL A 41 -0.47 -10.05 5.49
CA VAL A 41 -1.13 -10.13 4.17
C VAL A 41 -0.16 -10.54 3.06
N TRP A 42 1.14 -10.30 3.24
CA TRP A 42 2.18 -10.63 2.28
C TRP A 42 2.70 -12.08 2.37
N GLU A 43 2.38 -12.83 3.44
CA GLU A 43 2.93 -14.16 3.67
C GLU A 43 2.73 -15.13 2.48
N PRO A 44 1.56 -15.17 1.80
CA PRO A 44 1.40 -16.01 0.63
C PRO A 44 2.35 -15.64 -0.53
N VAL A 45 2.55 -14.35 -0.79
CA VAL A 45 3.46 -13.87 -1.84
C VAL A 45 4.92 -14.12 -1.44
N ILE A 46 5.27 -13.92 -0.16
CA ILE A 46 6.61 -14.18 0.38
C ILE A 46 7.02 -15.64 0.12
N GLY A 47 6.09 -16.59 0.26
CA GLY A 47 6.34 -18.01 -0.02
C GLY A 47 6.92 -18.28 -1.42
N HIS A 48 6.57 -17.45 -2.40
CA HIS A 48 7.05 -17.56 -3.79
C HIS A 48 8.32 -16.74 -4.06
N LEU A 49 8.69 -15.80 -3.19
CA LEU A 49 9.79 -14.86 -3.41
C LEU A 49 11.04 -15.15 -2.54
N VAL A 50 10.86 -15.77 -1.39
CA VAL A 50 11.88 -15.87 -0.32
C VAL A 50 13.15 -16.65 -0.71
N GLN A 51 13.09 -17.49 -1.73
CA GLN A 51 14.26 -18.23 -2.22
C GLN A 51 15.23 -17.33 -2.98
N ASP A 52 14.69 -16.31 -3.67
CA ASP A 52 15.45 -15.45 -4.57
C ASP A 52 15.78 -14.08 -3.95
N TYR A 53 15.02 -13.65 -2.93
CA TYR A 53 15.10 -12.31 -2.36
C TYR A 53 15.28 -12.32 -0.84
N TYR A 54 15.93 -11.27 -0.33
CA TYR A 54 15.87 -10.87 1.06
C TYR A 54 14.68 -9.90 1.23
N ILE A 55 13.67 -10.32 1.95
CA ILE A 55 12.39 -9.60 2.03
C ILE A 55 12.30 -8.88 3.37
N VAL A 56 11.93 -7.62 3.33
CA VAL A 56 11.64 -6.78 4.51
C VAL A 56 10.17 -6.40 4.46
N THR A 57 9.43 -6.71 5.53
CA THR A 57 8.06 -6.27 5.73
C THR A 57 7.94 -5.51 7.04
N TYR A 58 6.97 -4.62 7.16
CA TYR A 58 6.69 -3.97 8.44
C TYR A 58 5.20 -3.66 8.58
N ASP A 59 4.72 -3.67 9.80
CA ASP A 59 3.41 -3.13 10.11
C ASP A 59 3.48 -1.60 10.04
N VAL A 60 2.66 -1.02 9.17
CA VAL A 60 2.50 0.43 9.10
C VAL A 60 1.98 0.94 10.45
N ARG A 61 2.35 2.16 10.85
CA ARG A 61 1.85 2.76 12.10
C ARG A 61 0.32 2.64 12.21
N GLY A 62 -0.15 2.16 13.35
CA GLY A 62 -1.57 1.91 13.61
C GLY A 62 -2.08 0.55 13.14
N ALA A 63 -1.22 -0.30 12.59
CA ALA A 63 -1.55 -1.66 12.19
C ALA A 63 -0.69 -2.71 12.91
N GLY A 64 -1.19 -3.94 13.00
CA GLY A 64 -0.51 -5.09 13.57
C GLY A 64 0.06 -4.83 14.96
N MET A 65 1.36 -5.01 15.09
CA MET A 65 2.10 -4.80 16.34
C MET A 65 2.71 -3.40 16.46
N SER A 66 2.66 -2.58 15.41
CA SER A 66 3.24 -1.25 15.41
C SER A 66 2.49 -0.26 16.31
N SER A 67 3.19 0.78 16.75
CA SER A 67 2.62 1.84 17.59
C SER A 67 1.43 2.51 16.93
N VAL A 68 0.45 2.88 17.76
CA VAL A 68 -0.76 3.60 17.34
C VAL A 68 -0.61 5.08 17.71
N PRO A 69 -0.34 5.97 16.75
CA PRO A 69 -0.26 7.41 17.02
C PRO A 69 -1.60 7.99 17.49
N ARG A 70 -1.55 8.88 18.49
CA ARG A 70 -2.76 9.52 19.04
C ARG A 70 -3.39 10.55 18.10
N ARG A 71 -2.59 11.18 17.24
CA ARG A 71 -3.01 12.32 16.40
C ARG A 71 -3.14 11.88 14.94
N THR A 72 -4.25 12.18 14.30
CA THR A 72 -4.50 11.89 12.88
C THR A 72 -3.38 12.43 11.98
N ARG A 73 -2.83 13.61 12.26
CA ARG A 73 -1.73 14.20 11.46
C ARG A 73 -0.46 13.35 11.42
N ALA A 74 -0.27 12.45 12.39
CA ALA A 74 0.87 11.54 12.41
C ALA A 74 0.79 10.47 11.30
N TYR A 75 -0.36 10.32 10.64
CA TYR A 75 -0.55 9.44 9.49
C TYR A 75 -0.39 10.15 8.13
N ALA A 76 0.13 11.38 8.13
CA ALA A 76 0.37 12.11 6.88
C ALA A 76 1.44 11.44 6.01
N LEU A 77 1.26 11.45 4.67
CA LEU A 77 2.16 10.80 3.72
C LEU A 77 3.64 11.14 3.92
N PRO A 78 4.05 12.40 4.18
CA PRO A 78 5.46 12.70 4.44
C PRO A 78 6.02 11.96 5.66
N GLN A 79 5.21 11.76 6.72
CA GLN A 79 5.65 11.01 7.89
C GLN A 79 5.73 9.50 7.59
N LEU A 80 4.82 8.96 6.78
CA LEU A 80 4.88 7.56 6.36
C LEU A 80 6.10 7.29 5.46
N SER A 81 6.53 8.27 4.67
CA SER A 81 7.80 8.20 3.93
C SER A 81 9.02 8.21 4.86
N LEU A 82 9.01 8.99 5.96
CA LEU A 82 10.05 8.93 6.99
C LEU A 82 10.05 7.60 7.74
N ASP A 83 8.91 6.96 7.88
CA ASP A 83 8.81 5.61 8.44
C ASP A 83 9.53 4.57 7.58
N LEU A 84 9.25 4.58 6.27
CA LEU A 84 9.97 3.71 5.32
C LEU A 84 11.48 3.97 5.39
N GLU A 85 11.89 5.24 5.42
CA GLU A 85 13.30 5.62 5.56
C GLU A 85 13.92 5.06 6.84
N SER A 86 13.20 5.16 7.97
CA SER A 86 13.66 4.60 9.25
C SER A 86 13.82 3.08 9.18
N VAL A 87 12.89 2.37 8.54
CA VAL A 87 12.95 0.92 8.35
C VAL A 87 14.16 0.53 7.49
N VAL A 88 14.31 1.12 6.29
CA VAL A 88 15.40 0.75 5.38
C VAL A 88 16.77 1.13 5.93
N ASN A 89 16.89 2.23 6.67
CA ASN A 89 18.14 2.63 7.31
C ASN A 89 18.54 1.72 8.47
N SER A 90 17.56 1.18 9.19
CA SER A 90 17.82 0.31 10.34
C SER A 90 18.10 -1.14 9.95
N VAL A 91 17.37 -1.67 8.94
CA VAL A 91 17.37 -3.10 8.61
C VAL A 91 18.32 -3.44 7.46
N ILE A 92 18.44 -2.54 6.49
CA ILE A 92 19.25 -2.72 5.28
C ILE A 92 20.13 -1.49 5.03
N PRO A 93 20.97 -1.08 6.00
CA PRO A 93 21.76 0.14 5.88
C PRO A 93 22.61 0.10 4.60
N GLN A 94 22.60 1.22 3.86
CA GLN A 94 23.36 1.42 2.61
C GLN A 94 23.07 0.44 1.45
N ARG A 95 22.10 -0.47 1.60
CA ARG A 95 21.69 -1.35 0.50
C ARG A 95 20.62 -0.70 -0.36
N SER A 96 20.69 -0.98 -1.65
CA SER A 96 19.60 -0.69 -2.58
C SER A 96 18.48 -1.72 -2.42
N PHE A 97 17.26 -1.34 -2.79
CA PHE A 97 16.08 -2.19 -2.65
C PHE A 97 15.05 -1.92 -3.75
N HIS A 98 14.24 -2.91 -4.04
CA HIS A 98 13.01 -2.78 -4.80
C HIS A 98 11.85 -2.60 -3.83
N LEU A 99 10.95 -1.65 -4.10
CA LEU A 99 9.76 -1.39 -3.29
C LEU A 99 8.55 -2.03 -3.97
N VAL A 100 7.77 -2.80 -3.20
CA VAL A 100 6.51 -3.40 -3.66
C VAL A 100 5.44 -3.03 -2.66
N ALA A 101 4.31 -2.55 -3.12
CA ALA A 101 3.29 -2.09 -2.20
C ALA A 101 1.87 -2.29 -2.74
N HIS A 102 0.93 -2.52 -1.83
CA HIS A 102 -0.46 -2.79 -2.13
C HIS A 102 -1.38 -1.81 -1.39
N ASP A 103 -2.45 -1.35 -2.07
CA ASP A 103 -3.51 -0.48 -1.53
C ASP A 103 -2.93 0.77 -0.85
N TRP A 104 -3.24 1.04 0.43
CA TRP A 104 -2.66 2.16 1.20
C TRP A 104 -1.14 2.07 1.34
N GLY A 105 -0.59 0.85 1.33
CA GLY A 105 0.86 0.67 1.23
C GLY A 105 1.42 1.28 -0.04
N SER A 106 0.74 1.09 -1.18
CA SER A 106 1.10 1.71 -2.44
C SER A 106 0.88 3.23 -2.42
N ILE A 107 -0.29 3.69 -1.95
CA ILE A 107 -0.59 5.12 -1.83
C ILE A 107 0.49 5.86 -1.05
N GLN A 108 0.92 5.34 0.10
CA GLN A 108 1.97 5.97 0.90
C GLN A 108 3.36 5.86 0.27
N SER A 109 3.63 4.75 -0.40
CA SER A 109 4.93 4.50 -1.06
C SER A 109 5.20 5.46 -2.21
N TRP A 110 4.17 6.00 -2.86
CA TRP A 110 4.31 7.06 -3.84
C TRP A 110 4.97 8.32 -3.29
N GLU A 111 4.76 8.65 -2.00
CA GLU A 111 5.48 9.76 -1.37
C GLU A 111 6.99 9.52 -1.42
N SER A 112 7.45 8.31 -1.12
CA SER A 112 8.87 7.93 -1.16
C SER A 112 9.39 7.78 -2.59
N ALA A 113 8.61 7.16 -3.49
CA ALA A 113 8.98 6.93 -4.89
C ALA A 113 9.09 8.22 -5.72
N THR A 114 8.72 9.36 -5.15
CA THR A 114 8.84 10.69 -5.76
C THR A 114 9.77 11.62 -4.96
N GLU A 115 10.41 11.13 -3.89
CA GLU A 115 11.34 11.91 -3.07
C GLU A 115 12.80 11.70 -3.52
N PRO A 116 13.54 12.76 -3.89
CA PRO A 116 14.91 12.66 -4.40
C PRO A 116 15.88 11.89 -3.49
N LYS A 117 15.65 11.89 -2.17
CA LYS A 117 16.50 11.21 -1.19
C LYS A 117 16.56 9.69 -1.35
N PHE A 118 15.57 9.08 -2.00
CA PHE A 118 15.57 7.64 -2.26
C PHE A 118 16.20 7.23 -3.60
N ARG A 119 16.56 8.19 -4.46
CA ARG A 119 17.02 7.94 -5.85
C ARG A 119 18.18 6.95 -5.95
N GLU A 120 19.14 7.04 -5.03
CA GLU A 120 20.34 6.18 -5.07
C GLU A 120 20.09 4.76 -4.54
N ARG A 121 18.99 4.56 -3.82
CA ARG A 121 18.71 3.29 -3.13
C ARG A 121 17.51 2.55 -3.62
N MET A 122 16.45 3.26 -4.06
CA MET A 122 15.24 2.65 -4.60
C MET A 122 15.45 2.32 -6.08
N LEU A 123 15.64 1.04 -6.37
CA LEU A 123 15.91 0.55 -7.73
C LEU A 123 14.66 0.52 -8.61
N SER A 124 13.52 0.19 -8.02
CA SER A 124 12.21 0.17 -8.71
C SER A 124 11.07 0.24 -7.71
N PHE A 125 9.89 0.56 -8.21
CA PHE A 125 8.65 0.55 -7.44
C PHE A 125 7.55 -0.24 -8.16
N THR A 126 7.02 -1.28 -7.52
CA THR A 126 5.82 -1.99 -7.97
C THR A 126 4.62 -1.54 -7.15
N THR A 127 3.66 -0.89 -7.80
CA THR A 127 2.40 -0.41 -7.22
C THR A 127 1.25 -1.35 -7.57
N ILE A 128 0.49 -1.81 -6.58
CA ILE A 128 -0.65 -2.71 -6.75
C ILE A 128 -1.88 -2.04 -6.11
N SER A 129 -2.91 -1.74 -6.89
CA SER A 129 -4.19 -1.20 -6.40
C SER A 129 -4.07 0.02 -5.47
N GLY A 130 -3.12 0.91 -5.72
CA GLY A 130 -2.92 2.11 -4.90
C GLY A 130 -2.30 3.27 -5.69
N PRO A 131 -3.09 4.16 -6.30
CA PRO A 131 -2.56 5.27 -7.07
C PRO A 131 -1.94 6.35 -6.16
N CYS A 132 -1.03 7.15 -6.72
CA CYS A 132 -0.62 8.39 -6.08
C CYS A 132 -1.83 9.32 -5.91
N LEU A 133 -2.10 9.81 -4.70
CA LEU A 133 -3.24 10.71 -4.46
C LEU A 133 -3.12 12.04 -5.20
N ASP A 134 -1.91 12.54 -5.37
CA ASP A 134 -1.67 13.77 -6.13
C ASP A 134 -2.02 13.54 -7.63
N HIS A 135 -1.59 12.41 -8.23
CA HIS A 135 -1.93 12.05 -9.62
C HIS A 135 -3.44 11.82 -9.79
N ALA A 136 -4.05 11.08 -8.86
CA ALA A 136 -5.49 10.84 -8.85
C ALA A 136 -6.29 12.15 -8.80
N ALA A 137 -5.80 13.16 -8.05
CA ALA A 137 -6.44 14.48 -7.98
C ALA A 137 -6.35 15.24 -9.31
N PHE A 138 -5.21 15.18 -10.02
CA PHE A 138 -5.09 15.74 -11.36
C PHE A 138 -6.03 15.02 -12.35
N TRP A 139 -6.04 13.71 -12.33
CA TRP A 139 -6.96 12.89 -13.15
C TRP A 139 -8.42 13.26 -12.89
N MET A 140 -8.85 13.35 -11.63
CA MET A 140 -10.22 13.72 -11.27
C MET A 140 -10.62 15.09 -11.80
N ARG A 141 -9.70 16.09 -11.75
CA ARG A 141 -9.95 17.44 -12.28
C ARG A 141 -10.10 17.42 -13.79
N GLU A 142 -9.26 16.67 -14.50
CA GLU A 142 -9.32 16.51 -15.94
C GLU A 142 -10.62 15.81 -16.36
N GLN A 143 -10.98 14.69 -15.70
CA GLN A 143 -12.21 13.97 -15.99
C GLN A 143 -13.48 14.81 -15.69
N PHE A 144 -13.45 15.65 -14.65
CA PHE A 144 -14.57 16.54 -14.36
C PHE A 144 -14.87 17.50 -15.53
N VAL A 145 -13.85 17.94 -16.22
CA VAL A 145 -13.98 18.86 -17.36
C VAL A 145 -14.30 18.10 -18.65
N GLN A 146 -13.56 17.03 -18.94
CA GLN A 146 -13.59 16.35 -20.26
C GLN A 146 -14.56 15.17 -20.31
N HIS A 147 -14.68 14.39 -19.22
CA HIS A 147 -15.41 13.11 -19.20
C HIS A 147 -16.19 12.92 -17.91
N LYS A 148 -17.22 13.74 -17.69
CA LYS A 148 -18.02 13.76 -16.44
C LYS A 148 -18.52 12.38 -16.01
N HIS A 149 -18.83 11.50 -16.96
CA HIS A 149 -19.28 10.12 -16.64
C HIS A 149 -18.19 9.34 -15.89
N GLN A 150 -16.93 9.42 -16.32
CA GLN A 150 -15.82 8.72 -15.64
C GLN A 150 -15.58 9.32 -14.24
N PHE A 151 -15.67 10.64 -14.11
CA PHE A 151 -15.59 11.32 -12.82
C PHE A 151 -16.65 10.78 -11.84
N PHE A 152 -17.94 10.76 -12.24
CA PHE A 152 -19.00 10.28 -11.38
C PHE A 152 -18.90 8.78 -11.10
N LYS A 153 -18.46 7.97 -12.07
CA LYS A 153 -18.19 6.54 -11.86
C LYS A 153 -17.11 6.31 -10.80
N GLN A 154 -16.03 7.08 -10.80
CA GLN A 154 -15.00 6.98 -9.77
C GLN A 154 -15.53 7.48 -8.42
N LEU A 155 -16.29 8.56 -8.39
CA LEU A 155 -16.86 9.10 -7.16
C LEU A 155 -17.78 8.09 -6.47
N THR A 156 -18.60 7.34 -7.24
CA THR A 156 -19.46 6.30 -6.69
C THR A 156 -18.68 5.11 -6.13
N LYS A 157 -17.54 4.74 -6.72
CA LYS A 157 -16.64 3.72 -6.16
C LYS A 157 -15.98 4.18 -4.86
N SER A 158 -15.76 5.48 -4.72
CA SER A 158 -15.03 6.09 -3.59
C SER A 158 -15.95 6.61 -2.47
N TRP A 159 -17.23 6.26 -2.46
CA TRP A 159 -18.21 6.74 -1.46
C TRP A 159 -17.78 6.49 -0.01
N TYR A 160 -17.14 5.35 0.24
CA TYR A 160 -16.66 4.96 1.57
C TYR A 160 -15.60 5.89 2.12
N ILE A 161 -14.82 6.58 1.23
CA ILE A 161 -13.83 7.57 1.63
C ILE A 161 -14.49 8.74 2.35
N ALA A 162 -15.68 9.17 1.87
CA ALA A 162 -16.47 10.21 2.54
C ALA A 162 -16.96 9.72 3.93
N ALA A 163 -17.39 8.46 4.03
CA ALA A 163 -17.77 7.86 5.30
C ALA A 163 -16.58 7.81 6.29
N PHE A 164 -15.38 7.53 5.84
CA PHE A 164 -14.18 7.50 6.65
C PHE A 164 -13.72 8.88 7.16
N GLN A 165 -14.22 9.98 6.58
CA GLN A 165 -13.99 11.31 7.13
C GLN A 165 -14.77 11.57 8.44
N LEU A 166 -15.79 10.76 8.76
CA LEU A 166 -16.58 10.92 9.99
C LEU A 166 -15.77 10.49 11.23
N PRO A 167 -15.43 11.43 12.15
CA PRO A 167 -14.37 11.21 13.13
C PRO A 167 -14.70 10.15 14.18
N PHE A 168 -15.97 9.97 14.52
CA PHE A 168 -16.40 9.04 15.57
C PHE A 168 -17.02 7.77 14.96
N LEU A 169 -17.78 7.90 13.87
CA LEU A 169 -18.52 6.80 13.30
C LEU A 169 -17.57 5.79 12.60
N ALA A 170 -16.65 6.26 11.77
CA ALA A 170 -15.81 5.39 10.98
C ALA A 170 -14.91 4.45 11.83
N PRO A 171 -14.21 4.91 12.88
CA PRO A 171 -13.46 4.00 13.75
C PRO A 171 -14.36 3.06 14.56
N THR A 172 -15.59 3.49 14.91
CA THR A 172 -16.49 2.72 15.76
C THR A 172 -17.10 1.53 15.00
N VAL A 173 -17.31 1.66 13.69
CA VAL A 173 -17.89 0.56 12.86
C VAL A 173 -17.04 -0.70 12.96
N TRP A 174 -15.71 -0.59 13.06
CA TRP A 174 -14.83 -1.75 13.17
C TRP A 174 -15.02 -2.58 14.43
N GLN A 175 -15.59 -2.00 15.51
CA GLN A 175 -15.89 -2.75 16.75
C GLN A 175 -16.98 -3.80 16.56
N PHE A 176 -17.78 -3.70 15.49
CA PHE A 176 -18.82 -4.68 15.15
C PHE A 176 -18.31 -5.81 14.26
N PHE A 177 -17.03 -5.76 13.82
CA PHE A 177 -16.41 -6.83 13.06
C PHE A 177 -15.64 -7.79 13.96
N SER A 178 -15.50 -9.01 13.50
CA SER A 178 -14.60 -10.02 14.05
C SER A 178 -13.70 -10.55 12.92
N PRO A 179 -12.58 -11.20 13.23
CA PRO A 179 -11.74 -11.85 12.21
C PRO A 179 -12.53 -12.79 11.29
N LYS A 180 -13.47 -13.58 11.85
CA LYS A 180 -14.31 -14.50 11.08
C LYS A 180 -15.29 -13.79 10.15
N GLN A 181 -15.90 -12.67 10.58
CA GLN A 181 -16.80 -11.88 9.73
C GLN A 181 -16.05 -11.20 8.60
N TRP A 182 -14.88 -10.64 8.89
CA TRP A 182 -14.01 -10.05 7.86
C TRP A 182 -13.57 -11.11 6.84
N SER A 183 -13.09 -12.27 7.29
CA SER A 183 -12.72 -13.37 6.40
C SER A 183 -13.88 -13.80 5.48
N LYS A 184 -15.11 -13.83 5.97
CA LYS A 184 -16.30 -14.12 5.12
C LYS A 184 -16.53 -13.04 4.06
N ILE A 185 -16.32 -11.76 4.41
CA ILE A 185 -16.43 -10.64 3.45
C ILE A 185 -15.35 -10.78 2.40
N LEU A 186 -14.09 -10.96 2.84
CA LEU A 186 -12.95 -11.11 1.98
C LEU A 186 -13.11 -12.31 1.03
N SER A 187 -13.57 -13.45 1.55
CA SER A 187 -13.85 -14.64 0.75
C SER A 187 -14.89 -14.39 -0.36
N ARG A 188 -15.90 -13.56 -0.08
CA ARG A 188 -16.91 -13.19 -1.10
C ARG A 188 -16.34 -12.25 -2.14
N LEU A 189 -15.49 -11.29 -1.72
CA LEU A 189 -14.86 -10.33 -2.62
C LEU A 189 -13.86 -11.01 -3.56
N GLU A 190 -13.10 -11.97 -3.04
CA GLU A 190 -12.05 -12.66 -3.78
C GLU A 190 -12.49 -13.96 -4.46
N GLY A 191 -13.71 -14.43 -4.14
CA GLY A 191 -14.21 -15.71 -4.66
C GLY A 191 -13.47 -16.93 -4.12
N ARG A 192 -12.82 -16.83 -2.93
CA ARG A 192 -12.04 -17.89 -2.27
C ARG A 192 -12.43 -18.06 -0.82
N THR A 193 -12.35 -19.30 -0.31
CA THR A 193 -12.76 -19.64 1.06
C THR A 193 -11.58 -19.95 1.99
N ASP A 194 -10.39 -20.10 1.45
CA ASP A 194 -9.16 -20.53 2.12
C ASP A 194 -8.20 -19.36 2.45
N LEU A 195 -8.75 -18.15 2.56
CA LEU A 195 -7.96 -16.97 2.88
C LEU A 195 -7.60 -16.89 4.36
N PRO A 196 -6.39 -16.41 4.71
CA PRO A 196 -5.94 -16.32 6.09
C PRO A 196 -6.81 -15.36 6.91
N LEU A 197 -6.86 -15.61 8.23
CA LEU A 197 -7.56 -14.74 9.17
C LEU A 197 -6.63 -13.62 9.63
N ASN A 198 -7.06 -12.36 9.47
CA ASN A 198 -6.41 -11.25 10.15
C ASN A 198 -6.96 -11.12 11.58
N HIS A 199 -6.19 -11.53 12.58
CA HIS A 199 -6.57 -11.45 13.98
C HIS A 199 -6.57 -10.01 14.54
N HIS A 200 -5.88 -9.09 13.89
CA HIS A 200 -5.77 -7.67 14.25
C HIS A 200 -6.81 -6.79 13.55
N ILE A 201 -7.67 -7.35 12.69
CA ILE A 201 -8.56 -6.60 11.77
C ILE A 201 -9.36 -5.48 12.44
N VAL A 202 -9.82 -5.69 13.67
CA VAL A 202 -10.62 -4.69 14.40
C VAL A 202 -9.76 -3.47 14.75
N ALA A 203 -8.54 -3.70 15.23
CA ALA A 203 -7.60 -2.65 15.57
C ALA A 203 -7.05 -1.98 14.29
N ASP A 204 -6.61 -2.77 13.33
CA ASP A 204 -6.06 -2.33 12.05
C ASP A 204 -7.07 -1.46 11.30
N GLY A 205 -8.31 -1.92 11.20
CA GLY A 205 -9.39 -1.16 10.59
C GLY A 205 -9.71 0.13 11.35
N LYS A 206 -9.85 0.05 12.67
CA LYS A 206 -10.16 1.21 13.52
C LYS A 206 -9.13 2.32 13.42
N TYR A 207 -7.85 1.98 13.54
CA TYR A 207 -6.77 2.97 13.58
C TYR A 207 -6.33 3.41 12.19
N GLY A 208 -6.37 2.51 11.21
CA GLY A 208 -6.01 2.81 9.81
C GLY A 208 -6.95 3.79 9.12
N VAL A 209 -8.18 4.02 9.62
CA VAL A 209 -9.06 5.12 9.14
C VAL A 209 -8.32 6.47 9.16
N ALA A 210 -7.36 6.64 10.05
CA ALA A 210 -6.56 7.87 10.15
C ALA A 210 -5.75 8.16 8.88
N LEU A 211 -5.36 7.15 8.10
CA LEU A 211 -4.71 7.29 6.79
C LEU A 211 -5.58 8.12 5.83
N TYR A 212 -6.87 7.76 5.74
CA TYR A 212 -7.83 8.49 4.90
C TYR A 212 -8.03 9.93 5.37
N ARG A 213 -8.20 10.12 6.67
CA ARG A 213 -8.49 11.42 7.26
C ARG A 213 -7.32 12.39 7.21
N ALA A 214 -6.09 11.88 7.27
CA ALA A 214 -4.88 12.71 7.20
C ALA A 214 -4.57 13.18 5.78
N ASN A 215 -4.98 12.44 4.74
CA ASN A 215 -4.38 12.58 3.42
C ASN A 215 -5.36 12.91 2.30
N PHE A 216 -6.56 12.32 2.25
CA PHE A 216 -7.43 12.49 1.07
C PHE A 216 -7.79 13.95 0.81
N ILE A 217 -8.42 14.63 1.76
CA ILE A 217 -8.84 16.03 1.55
C ILE A 217 -7.65 16.93 1.23
N PRO A 218 -6.54 16.91 1.99
CA PRO A 218 -5.37 17.75 1.66
C PRO A 218 -4.79 17.50 0.25
N ARG A 219 -4.69 16.23 -0.17
CA ARG A 219 -4.11 15.91 -1.49
C ARG A 219 -5.06 16.22 -2.63
N LEU A 220 -6.34 15.87 -2.51
CA LEU A 220 -7.33 16.17 -3.56
C LEU A 220 -7.55 17.68 -3.76
N THR A 221 -7.45 18.47 -2.69
CA THR A 221 -7.63 19.94 -2.79
C THR A 221 -6.38 20.67 -3.25
N LYS A 222 -5.19 20.19 -2.87
CA LYS A 222 -3.90 20.82 -3.20
C LYS A 222 -2.91 19.77 -3.70
N PRO A 223 -3.14 19.17 -4.90
CA PRO A 223 -2.21 18.20 -5.46
C PRO A 223 -0.89 18.85 -5.85
N ARG A 224 0.17 18.05 -5.77
CA ARG A 224 1.52 18.43 -6.17
C ARG A 224 1.92 17.66 -7.42
N GLU A 225 2.69 18.26 -8.28
CA GLU A 225 3.36 17.56 -9.37
C GLU A 225 4.46 16.67 -8.77
N ARG A 226 4.31 15.36 -8.95
CA ARG A 226 5.17 14.35 -8.35
C ARG A 226 5.65 13.39 -9.42
N PHE A 227 6.94 13.44 -9.75
CA PHE A 227 7.57 12.58 -10.75
C PHE A 227 8.33 11.46 -10.05
N ALA A 228 8.16 10.24 -10.57
CA ALA A 228 8.87 9.08 -10.04
C ALA A 228 10.40 9.23 -10.23
N ILE A 229 11.15 8.73 -9.24
CA ILE A 229 12.61 8.79 -9.24
C ILE A 229 13.27 7.50 -9.74
N CYS A 230 12.48 6.46 -9.99
CA CYS A 230 12.88 5.13 -10.40
C CYS A 230 11.87 4.54 -11.37
N PRO A 231 12.20 3.44 -12.08
CA PRO A 231 11.24 2.66 -12.86
C PRO A 231 10.04 2.23 -12.03
N VAL A 232 8.84 2.27 -12.61
CA VAL A 232 7.60 1.87 -11.92
C VAL A 232 6.84 0.84 -12.73
N GLN A 233 6.48 -0.26 -12.06
CA GLN A 233 5.48 -1.22 -12.55
C GLN A 233 4.14 -0.97 -11.85
N ALA A 234 3.06 -0.85 -12.61
CA ALA A 234 1.71 -0.90 -12.07
C ALA A 234 1.07 -2.26 -12.39
N ILE A 235 0.83 -3.06 -11.36
CA ILE A 235 -0.02 -4.26 -11.47
C ILE A 235 -1.46 -3.81 -11.28
N VAL A 236 -2.21 -3.78 -12.38
CA VAL A 236 -3.60 -3.31 -12.44
C VAL A 236 -4.53 -4.51 -12.30
N LEU A 237 -5.30 -4.53 -11.22
CA LEU A 237 -6.29 -5.58 -10.95
C LEU A 237 -7.61 -5.22 -11.66
N GLU A 238 -7.97 -5.95 -12.71
CA GLU A 238 -9.08 -5.58 -13.60
C GLU A 238 -10.46 -5.67 -12.94
N GLN A 239 -10.60 -6.54 -11.93
CA GLN A 239 -11.85 -6.74 -11.18
C GLN A 239 -11.89 -5.93 -9.87
N ASP A 240 -10.90 -5.04 -9.64
CA ASP A 240 -10.82 -4.22 -8.44
C ASP A 240 -12.07 -3.32 -8.28
N GLN A 241 -12.75 -3.49 -7.14
CA GLN A 241 -13.97 -2.74 -6.83
C GLN A 241 -13.69 -1.38 -6.18
N PHE A 242 -12.45 -1.14 -5.71
CA PHE A 242 -12.06 0.06 -4.96
C PHE A 242 -11.26 1.03 -5.82
N VAL A 243 -10.30 0.53 -6.60
CA VAL A 243 -9.42 1.31 -7.46
C VAL A 243 -9.75 1.04 -8.93
N SER A 244 -10.12 2.08 -9.65
CA SER A 244 -10.41 1.94 -11.08
C SER A 244 -9.12 1.82 -11.89
N PRO A 245 -9.02 0.89 -12.86
CA PRO A 245 -7.91 0.84 -13.81
C PRO A 245 -7.63 2.18 -14.52
N ALA A 246 -8.67 3.00 -14.73
CA ALA A 246 -8.55 4.31 -15.36
C ALA A 246 -7.66 5.31 -14.57
N LEU A 247 -7.51 5.14 -13.26
CA LEU A 247 -6.61 5.96 -12.44
C LEU A 247 -5.12 5.76 -12.79
N ILE A 248 -4.82 4.67 -13.51
CA ILE A 248 -3.46 4.29 -13.91
C ILE A 248 -3.14 4.75 -15.35
N ASP A 249 -4.16 5.09 -16.14
CA ASP A 249 -4.01 5.40 -17.57
C ASP A 249 -3.08 6.60 -17.81
N GLU A 250 -3.04 7.56 -16.88
CA GLU A 250 -2.21 8.75 -16.99
C GLU A 250 -0.86 8.67 -16.27
N MET A 251 -0.53 7.51 -15.70
CA MET A 251 0.73 7.31 -14.98
C MET A 251 1.98 7.63 -15.84
N PRO A 252 2.00 7.37 -17.18
CA PRO A 252 3.11 7.80 -18.04
C PRO A 252 3.41 9.30 -18.03
N LYS A 253 2.47 10.16 -17.60
CA LYS A 253 2.73 11.60 -17.42
C LYS A 253 3.70 11.89 -16.28
N TRP A 254 3.81 10.96 -15.32
CA TRP A 254 4.51 11.13 -14.05
C TRP A 254 5.70 10.19 -13.88
N VAL A 255 5.82 9.20 -14.76
CA VAL A 255 6.82 8.13 -14.70
C VAL A 255 7.48 7.99 -16.05
N GLU A 256 8.80 8.19 -16.11
CA GLU A 256 9.58 8.09 -17.33
C GLU A 256 9.70 6.63 -17.82
N ASP A 257 10.05 5.72 -16.91
CA ASP A 257 10.14 4.27 -17.18
C ASP A 257 8.94 3.56 -16.51
N PHE A 258 7.87 3.41 -17.28
CA PHE A 258 6.59 2.89 -16.82
C PHE A 258 6.21 1.58 -17.50
N GLN A 259 5.94 0.57 -16.68
CA GLN A 259 5.37 -0.71 -17.12
C GLN A 259 3.98 -0.93 -16.52
N ARG A 260 3.00 -1.25 -17.35
CA ARG A 260 1.67 -1.68 -16.90
C ARG A 260 1.47 -3.16 -17.14
N VAL A 261 1.00 -3.87 -16.14
CA VAL A 261 0.59 -5.27 -16.21
C VAL A 261 -0.85 -5.39 -15.74
N ASN A 262 -1.72 -5.91 -16.60
CA ASN A 262 -3.10 -6.16 -16.24
C ASN A 262 -3.25 -7.61 -15.73
N VAL A 263 -3.89 -7.77 -14.57
CA VAL A 263 -4.17 -9.07 -13.97
C VAL A 263 -5.67 -9.18 -13.75
N ASN A 264 -6.27 -10.24 -14.27
CA ASN A 264 -7.69 -10.53 -14.04
C ASN A 264 -7.89 -11.06 -12.61
N ALA A 265 -7.98 -10.14 -11.66
CA ALA A 265 -8.10 -10.42 -10.23
C ALA A 265 -8.84 -9.31 -9.52
N ASN A 266 -9.34 -9.61 -8.31
CA ASN A 266 -9.94 -8.66 -7.39
C ASN A 266 -8.87 -7.96 -6.55
N HIS A 267 -9.29 -7.08 -5.64
CA HIS A 267 -8.42 -6.18 -4.88
C HIS A 267 -7.32 -6.88 -4.07
N TRP A 268 -7.65 -7.99 -3.37
CA TRP A 268 -6.69 -8.77 -2.58
C TRP A 268 -6.04 -9.90 -3.39
N ALA A 269 -5.64 -9.64 -4.64
CA ALA A 269 -4.91 -10.59 -5.48
C ALA A 269 -3.63 -11.12 -4.80
N ILE A 270 -3.02 -10.33 -3.91
CA ILE A 270 -1.87 -10.77 -3.09
C ILE A 270 -2.21 -11.96 -2.17
N LEU A 271 -3.48 -12.16 -1.84
CA LEU A 271 -3.98 -13.31 -1.09
C LEU A 271 -4.58 -14.37 -1.99
N SER A 272 -5.36 -13.97 -3.00
CA SER A 272 -6.15 -14.89 -3.84
C SER A 272 -5.36 -15.48 -5.01
N GLN A 273 -4.35 -14.77 -5.53
CA GLN A 273 -3.48 -15.16 -6.64
C GLN A 273 -2.00 -14.84 -6.37
N PRO A 274 -1.44 -15.25 -5.21
CA PRO A 274 -0.09 -14.84 -4.79
C PRO A 274 1.01 -15.26 -5.76
N GLU A 275 0.86 -16.40 -6.42
CA GLU A 275 1.80 -16.89 -7.44
C GLU A 275 1.87 -15.95 -8.65
N VAL A 276 0.70 -15.47 -9.13
CA VAL A 276 0.63 -14.54 -10.26
C VAL A 276 1.31 -13.23 -9.89
N ILE A 277 1.00 -12.68 -8.73
CA ILE A 277 1.61 -11.44 -8.23
C ILE A 277 3.12 -11.59 -8.07
N ALA A 278 3.58 -12.67 -7.43
CA ALA A 278 5.01 -12.94 -7.27
C ALA A 278 5.74 -13.06 -8.61
N LYS A 279 5.12 -13.71 -9.59
CA LYS A 279 5.67 -13.85 -10.95
C LYS A 279 5.85 -12.49 -11.64
N GLU A 280 4.85 -11.61 -11.53
CA GLU A 280 4.95 -10.28 -12.16
C GLU A 280 5.96 -9.38 -11.41
N ILE A 281 6.09 -9.51 -10.10
CA ILE A 281 7.18 -8.86 -9.34
C ILE A 281 8.54 -9.35 -9.84
N LYS A 282 8.78 -10.67 -9.91
CA LYS A 282 10.06 -11.25 -10.37
C LYS A 282 10.47 -10.84 -11.80
N ARG A 283 9.51 -10.52 -12.65
CA ARG A 283 9.79 -10.10 -14.03
C ARG A 283 10.29 -8.67 -14.14
N PHE A 284 9.98 -7.87 -13.15
CA PHE A 284 10.27 -6.43 -13.17
C PHE A 284 11.50 -6.05 -12.35
N VAL A 285 11.84 -6.82 -11.31
CA VAL A 285 12.95 -6.53 -10.37
C VAL A 285 14.24 -7.27 -10.73
#